data_18b3af5a0b1eb92205e2ce789c3dd8af
#
_entry.id   18b3af5a0b1eb92205e2ce789c3dd8af
#
_cell.length_a   1.000
_cell.length_b   1.000
_cell.length_c   1.000
_cell.angle_alpha   90.00
_cell.angle_beta   90.00
_cell.angle_gamma   90.00
#
_symmetry.space_group_name_H-M   'P 1'
#
loop_
_entity.id
_entity.type
_entity.pdbx_description
1 polymer ?
#
loop_
_entity_poly.entity_id
_entity_poly.type
_entity_poly.pdbx_seq_one_letter_code
_entity_poly.pdbx_strand_id
1 'polypeptide(L)'
;QEAVPFIHEHCRVGPIPIMTTGCSFGAYHAANFLLRHPEVFDTAICLSGVYSVREFVGDYLDENVIVNDPVRFLDSMNDPWVTGRYRNARLILCAGQGAWEERFLAETRRLSHALQRKGIDHWCDIWGHDVDHDWPWWRKQIHYFLGQLV
;
A
#
# COMPACT_ATOMS: atom_id res chain seq x y z
N GLN A 1 0.66 -17.01 -5.77
CA GLN A 1 1.69 -17.87 -6.42
C GLN A 1 1.45 -18.12 -7.92
N GLU A 2 0.23 -17.90 -8.42
CA GLU A 2 -0.13 -18.16 -9.83
C GLU A 2 -0.04 -16.89 -10.70
N ALA A 3 -0.47 -15.73 -10.16
CA ALA A 3 -0.58 -14.48 -10.92
C ALA A 3 0.78 -13.95 -11.43
N VAL A 4 1.81 -13.97 -10.58
CA VAL A 4 3.14 -13.44 -10.95
C VAL A 4 3.80 -14.26 -12.08
N PRO A 5 3.89 -15.60 -11.99
CA PRO A 5 4.36 -16.40 -13.12
C PRO A 5 3.52 -16.19 -14.38
N PHE A 6 2.21 -16.13 -14.27
CA PHE A 6 1.32 -15.86 -15.40
C PHE A 6 1.62 -14.52 -16.09
N ILE A 7 1.86 -13.45 -15.30
CA ILE A 7 2.22 -12.13 -15.84
C ILE A 7 3.53 -12.21 -16.62
N HIS A 8 4.57 -12.82 -16.06
CA HIS A 8 5.86 -12.94 -16.71
C HIS A 8 5.77 -13.75 -18.01
N GLU A 9 5.05 -14.87 -18.01
CA GLU A 9 4.85 -15.70 -19.18
C GLU A 9 4.01 -15.00 -20.25
N HIS A 10 2.88 -14.37 -19.86
CA HIS A 10 1.98 -13.70 -20.77
C HIS A 10 2.62 -12.47 -21.44
N CYS A 11 3.37 -11.69 -20.68
CA CYS A 11 4.09 -10.53 -21.19
C CYS A 11 5.38 -10.90 -21.93
N ARG A 12 5.78 -12.18 -21.93
CA ARG A 12 7.03 -12.67 -22.55
C ARG A 12 8.27 -11.90 -22.08
N VAL A 13 8.28 -11.54 -20.81
CA VAL A 13 9.40 -10.84 -20.17
C VAL A 13 10.01 -11.73 -19.09
N GLY A 14 11.29 -11.52 -18.82
CA GLY A 14 11.95 -12.15 -17.67
C GLY A 14 11.39 -11.61 -16.35
N PRO A 15 11.93 -12.04 -15.21
CA PRO A 15 11.55 -11.51 -13.92
C PRO A 15 11.72 -9.97 -13.89
N ILE A 16 10.63 -9.25 -13.85
CA ILE A 16 10.58 -7.79 -13.72
C ILE A 16 9.82 -7.44 -12.45
N PRO A 17 10.15 -6.35 -11.78
CA PRO A 17 9.36 -5.83 -10.68
C PRO A 17 7.92 -5.53 -11.13
N ILE A 18 6.98 -5.75 -10.23
CA ILE A 18 5.56 -5.54 -10.50
C ILE A 18 5.05 -4.41 -9.63
N MET A 19 4.35 -3.47 -10.24
CA MET A 19 3.61 -2.45 -9.52
C MET A 19 2.23 -2.99 -9.10
N THR A 20 1.84 -2.68 -7.86
CA THR A 20 0.50 -2.92 -7.35
C THR A 20 -0.25 -1.60 -7.17
N THR A 21 -1.56 -1.63 -7.37
CA THR A 21 -2.42 -0.48 -7.06
C THR A 21 -3.79 -0.95 -6.60
N GLY A 22 -4.44 -0.10 -5.84
CA GLY A 22 -5.81 -0.34 -5.41
C GLY A 22 -6.40 0.85 -4.66
N CYS A 23 -7.71 0.85 -4.55
CA CYS A 23 -8.47 1.84 -3.80
C CYS A 23 -9.26 1.16 -2.68
N SER A 24 -9.49 1.87 -1.58
CA SER A 24 -10.21 1.36 -0.42
C SER A 24 -9.59 0.04 0.10
N PHE A 25 -10.34 -1.06 0.15
CA PHE A 25 -9.79 -2.36 0.52
C PHE A 25 -8.75 -2.90 -0.49
N GLY A 26 -8.81 -2.47 -1.74
CA GLY A 26 -7.77 -2.76 -2.74
C GLY A 26 -6.42 -2.13 -2.41
N ALA A 27 -6.41 -0.94 -1.79
CA ALA A 27 -5.19 -0.29 -1.32
C ALA A 27 -4.51 -1.06 -0.17
N TYR A 28 -5.30 -1.69 0.72
CA TYR A 28 -4.78 -2.63 1.71
C TYR A 28 -3.99 -3.76 1.04
N HIS A 29 -4.57 -4.41 0.03
CA HIS A 29 -3.89 -5.49 -0.67
C HIS A 29 -2.62 -5.00 -1.36
N ALA A 30 -2.66 -3.83 -2.02
CA ALA A 30 -1.50 -3.27 -2.69
C ALA A 30 -0.35 -3.02 -1.72
N ALA A 31 -0.61 -2.39 -0.57
CA ALA A 31 0.38 -2.18 0.49
C ALA A 31 0.90 -3.49 1.07
N ASN A 32 -0.01 -4.43 1.38
CA ASN A 32 0.35 -5.71 1.98
C ASN A 32 1.23 -6.55 1.05
N PHE A 33 0.97 -6.56 -0.25
CA PHE A 33 1.81 -7.26 -1.22
C PHE A 33 3.23 -6.68 -1.28
N LEU A 34 3.38 -5.37 -1.40
CA LEU A 34 4.70 -4.75 -1.43
C LEU A 34 5.45 -4.97 -0.11
N LEU A 35 4.81 -4.78 1.03
CA LEU A 35 5.47 -4.92 2.33
C LEU A 35 5.90 -6.35 2.62
N ARG A 36 5.13 -7.34 2.22
CA ARG A 36 5.45 -8.77 2.46
C ARG A 36 6.34 -9.38 1.41
N HIS A 37 6.30 -8.88 0.18
CA HIS A 37 7.00 -9.46 -0.97
C HIS A 37 7.76 -8.40 -1.77
N PRO A 38 8.70 -7.66 -1.11
CA PRO A 38 9.46 -6.61 -1.77
C PRO A 38 10.47 -7.14 -2.80
N GLU A 39 10.64 -8.45 -2.87
CA GLU A 39 11.41 -9.13 -3.92
C GLU A 39 10.65 -9.22 -5.25
N VAL A 40 9.32 -9.10 -5.20
CA VAL A 40 8.42 -9.20 -6.36
C VAL A 40 7.84 -7.84 -6.73
N PHE A 41 7.42 -7.08 -5.71
CA PHE A 41 6.74 -5.80 -5.88
C PHE A 41 7.67 -4.66 -5.45
N ASP A 42 7.92 -3.73 -6.34
CA ASP A 42 8.77 -2.56 -6.06
C ASP A 42 7.99 -1.25 -5.98
N THR A 43 6.75 -1.24 -6.42
CA THR A 43 5.92 -0.04 -6.43
C THR A 43 4.51 -0.37 -5.95
N ALA A 44 3.95 0.45 -5.06
CA ALA A 44 2.55 0.38 -4.68
C ALA A 44 1.91 1.77 -4.66
N ILE A 45 0.77 1.91 -5.33
CA ILE A 45 -0.07 3.12 -5.29
C ILE A 45 -1.35 2.76 -4.54
N CYS A 46 -1.51 3.32 -3.35
CA CYS A 46 -2.54 2.97 -2.39
C CYS A 46 -3.49 4.16 -2.19
N LEU A 47 -4.71 4.07 -2.69
CA LEU A 47 -5.68 5.15 -2.70
C LEU A 47 -6.77 4.91 -1.65
N SER A 48 -6.89 5.80 -0.66
CA SER A 48 -7.92 5.79 0.38
C SER A 48 -8.05 4.42 1.06
N GLY A 49 -6.93 3.89 1.57
CA GLY A 49 -6.85 2.51 2.06
C GLY A 49 -7.23 2.33 3.53
N VAL A 50 -7.55 1.09 3.88
CA VAL A 50 -7.56 0.55 5.24
C VAL A 50 -6.24 -0.18 5.43
N TYR A 51 -5.55 0.01 6.56
CA TYR A 51 -4.23 -0.61 6.75
C TYR A 51 -4.10 -1.34 8.07
N SER A 52 -5.16 -1.36 8.88
CA SER A 52 -5.28 -2.22 10.04
C SER A 52 -6.46 -3.16 9.88
N VAL A 53 -6.22 -4.45 10.12
CA VAL A 53 -7.27 -5.47 10.07
C VAL A 53 -8.06 -5.60 11.37
N ARG A 54 -7.71 -4.83 12.41
CA ARG A 54 -8.33 -4.90 13.74
C ARG A 54 -9.85 -4.80 13.71
N GLU A 55 -10.39 -3.98 12.83
CA GLU A 55 -11.83 -3.79 12.66
C GLU A 55 -12.55 -5.08 12.22
N PHE A 56 -11.86 -5.95 11.49
CA PHE A 56 -12.43 -7.21 10.98
C PHE A 56 -12.23 -8.38 11.94
N VAL A 57 -11.16 -8.36 12.74
CA VAL A 57 -10.77 -9.46 13.62
C VAL A 57 -10.97 -9.14 15.10
N GLY A 58 -11.32 -7.90 15.45
CA GLY A 58 -11.47 -7.46 16.85
C GLY A 58 -10.14 -7.54 17.59
N ASP A 59 -10.19 -8.17 18.77
CA ASP A 59 -9.02 -8.39 19.63
C ASP A 59 -8.31 -9.73 19.34
N TYR A 60 -8.80 -10.51 18.36
CA TYR A 60 -8.10 -11.73 17.93
C TYR A 60 -6.74 -11.39 17.34
N LEU A 61 -5.73 -12.13 17.77
CA LEU A 61 -4.35 -11.89 17.37
C LEU A 61 -3.60 -13.21 17.28
N ASP A 62 -3.15 -13.53 16.08
CA ASP A 62 -2.20 -14.60 15.79
C ASP A 62 -1.14 -14.13 14.79
N GLU A 63 -0.23 -15.01 14.41
CA GLU A 63 0.81 -14.69 13.43
C GLU A 63 0.23 -14.29 12.08
N ASN A 64 -0.87 -14.93 11.64
CA ASN A 64 -1.52 -14.59 10.37
C ASN A 64 -2.12 -13.18 10.39
N VAL A 65 -2.70 -12.76 11.52
CA VAL A 65 -3.20 -11.41 11.69
C VAL A 65 -2.03 -10.41 11.65
N ILE A 66 -0.94 -10.68 12.35
CA ILE A 66 0.23 -9.79 12.40
C ILE A 66 0.82 -9.59 11.01
N VAL A 67 1.07 -10.66 10.26
CA VAL A 67 1.71 -10.57 8.94
C VAL A 67 0.78 -10.01 7.86
N ASN A 68 -0.52 -9.98 8.10
CA ASN A 68 -1.52 -9.41 7.17
C ASN A 68 -2.10 -8.06 7.64
N ASP A 69 -1.59 -7.47 8.71
CA ASP A 69 -1.89 -6.09 9.11
C ASP A 69 -0.66 -5.23 8.77
N PRO A 70 -0.68 -4.40 7.73
CA PRO A 70 0.47 -3.61 7.29
C PRO A 70 1.16 -2.83 8.39
N VAL A 71 0.40 -2.24 9.31
CA VAL A 71 0.96 -1.46 10.44
C VAL A 71 1.65 -2.38 11.44
N ARG A 72 0.98 -3.46 11.86
CA ARG A 72 1.55 -4.44 12.82
C ARG A 72 2.73 -5.18 12.23
N PHE A 73 2.65 -5.55 10.95
CA PHE A 73 3.76 -6.17 10.24
C PHE A 73 5.01 -5.28 10.27
N LEU A 74 4.88 -4.00 9.95
CA LEU A 74 5.98 -3.04 10.04
C LEU A 74 6.52 -2.93 11.46
N ASP A 75 5.66 -2.82 12.46
CA ASP A 75 6.10 -2.69 13.86
C ASP A 75 6.87 -3.94 14.35
N SER A 76 6.49 -5.13 13.92
CA SER A 76 7.13 -6.41 14.28
C SER A 76 8.34 -6.77 13.42
N MET A 77 8.42 -6.24 12.19
CA MET A 77 9.46 -6.59 11.22
C MET A 77 10.79 -5.90 11.54
N ASN A 78 11.85 -6.69 11.69
CA ASN A 78 13.20 -6.19 11.96
C ASN A 78 14.26 -6.85 11.06
N ASP A 79 13.87 -7.49 9.96
CA ASP A 79 14.78 -8.13 9.03
C ASP A 79 15.52 -7.08 8.18
N PRO A 80 16.88 -7.00 8.26
CA PRO A 80 17.66 -6.03 7.49
C PRO A 80 17.58 -6.25 5.98
N TRP A 81 17.37 -7.47 5.52
CA TRP A 81 17.20 -7.77 4.10
C TRP A 81 15.90 -7.17 3.56
N VAL A 82 14.79 -7.36 4.28
CA VAL A 82 13.48 -6.79 3.94
C VAL A 82 13.55 -5.27 3.96
N THR A 83 14.11 -4.70 5.04
CA THR A 83 14.28 -3.24 5.17
C THR A 83 15.14 -2.67 4.05
N GLY A 84 16.18 -3.40 3.65
CA GLY A 84 17.07 -3.02 2.55
C GLY A 84 16.32 -2.95 1.20
N ARG A 85 15.35 -3.82 0.98
CA ARG A 85 14.52 -3.81 -0.24
C ARG A 85 13.63 -2.58 -0.34
N TYR A 86 13.08 -2.12 0.79
CA TYR A 86 12.22 -0.93 0.79
C TYR A 86 12.94 0.35 0.38
N ARG A 87 14.28 0.43 0.47
CA ARG A 87 15.05 1.61 0.02
C ARG A 87 14.89 1.91 -1.47
N ASN A 88 14.58 0.89 -2.26
CA ASN A 88 14.37 1.03 -3.71
C ASN A 88 12.89 0.93 -4.10
N ALA A 89 12.02 0.72 -3.13
CA ALA A 89 10.58 0.63 -3.38
C ALA A 89 9.96 2.03 -3.44
N ARG A 90 8.90 2.15 -4.23
CA ARG A 90 8.09 3.37 -4.35
C ARG A 90 6.73 3.10 -3.73
N LEU A 91 6.51 3.62 -2.53
CA LEU A 91 5.23 3.49 -1.85
C LEU A 91 4.53 4.84 -1.83
N ILE A 92 3.38 4.90 -2.50
CA ILE A 92 2.53 6.09 -2.58
C ILE A 92 1.25 5.81 -1.81
N LEU A 93 0.98 6.65 -0.83
CA LEU A 93 -0.24 6.63 -0.02
C LEU A 93 -1.03 7.91 -0.32
N CYS A 94 -2.27 7.79 -0.74
CA CYS A 94 -3.12 8.94 -1.00
C CYS A 94 -4.48 8.77 -0.33
N ALA A 95 -5.03 9.87 0.18
CA ALA A 95 -6.41 9.95 0.65
C ALA A 95 -6.97 11.34 0.41
N GLY A 96 -8.27 11.46 0.24
CA GLY A 96 -9.00 12.73 0.25
C GLY A 96 -9.36 13.19 1.66
N GLN A 97 -10.12 14.28 1.72
CA GLN A 97 -10.68 14.84 2.95
C GLN A 97 -12.18 15.13 2.81
N GLY A 98 -12.81 14.69 1.72
CA GLY A 98 -14.21 14.86 1.43
C GLY A 98 -15.10 13.78 2.05
N ALA A 99 -16.26 13.55 1.43
CA ALA A 99 -17.26 12.62 1.93
C ALA A 99 -16.68 11.19 2.04
N TRP A 100 -16.93 10.54 3.19
CA TRP A 100 -16.53 9.17 3.52
C TRP A 100 -15.02 8.92 3.63
N GLU A 101 -14.16 9.96 3.57
CA GLU A 101 -12.71 9.83 3.63
C GLU A 101 -12.14 9.87 5.06
N GLU A 102 -12.87 10.35 6.06
CA GLU A 102 -12.35 10.57 7.42
C GLU A 102 -11.61 9.35 7.98
N ARG A 103 -12.21 8.17 7.88
CA ARG A 103 -11.62 6.92 8.34
C ARG A 103 -10.37 6.55 7.54
N PHE A 104 -10.42 6.64 6.22
CA PHE A 104 -9.35 6.24 5.33
C PHE A 104 -8.16 7.20 5.42
N LEU A 105 -8.43 8.47 5.62
CA LEU A 105 -7.42 9.48 5.95
C LEU A 105 -6.67 9.12 7.25
N ALA A 106 -7.40 8.72 8.29
CA ALA A 106 -6.80 8.29 9.55
C ALA A 106 -5.91 7.05 9.37
N GLU A 107 -6.38 6.05 8.62
CA GLU A 107 -5.62 4.84 8.30
C GLU A 107 -4.39 5.13 7.42
N THR A 108 -4.53 6.01 6.42
CA THR A 108 -3.41 6.45 5.57
C THR A 108 -2.31 7.13 6.41
N ARG A 109 -2.69 8.02 7.32
CA ARG A 109 -1.75 8.65 8.25
C ARG A 109 -1.10 7.65 9.20
N ARG A 110 -1.86 6.67 9.69
CA ARG A 110 -1.34 5.61 10.57
C ARG A 110 -0.25 4.79 9.87
N LEU A 111 -0.48 4.35 8.64
CA LEU A 111 0.53 3.62 7.86
C LEU A 111 1.74 4.51 7.56
N SER A 112 1.52 5.75 7.15
CA SER A 112 2.60 6.73 6.91
C SER A 112 3.49 6.89 8.15
N HIS A 113 2.92 7.07 9.33
CA HIS A 113 3.69 7.16 10.57
C HIS A 113 4.45 5.87 10.90
N ALA A 114 3.88 4.69 10.61
CA ALA A 114 4.58 3.42 10.81
C ALA A 114 5.81 3.30 9.89
N LEU A 115 5.68 3.70 8.63
CA LEU A 115 6.78 3.75 7.67
C LEU A 115 7.87 4.74 8.10
N GLN A 116 7.48 5.94 8.57
CA GLN A 116 8.42 6.95 9.09
C GLN A 116 9.21 6.42 10.30
N ARG A 117 8.56 5.74 11.25
CA ARG A 117 9.24 5.13 12.41
C ARG A 117 10.29 4.09 12.00
N LYS A 118 10.06 3.41 10.86
CA LYS A 118 10.99 2.42 10.31
C LYS A 118 12.02 3.00 9.35
N GLY A 119 11.99 4.33 9.11
CA GLY A 119 12.90 4.98 8.17
C GLY A 119 12.69 4.54 6.72
N ILE A 120 11.45 4.19 6.36
CA ILE A 120 11.07 3.77 5.01
C ILE A 120 10.52 4.98 4.27
N ASP A 121 11.20 5.36 3.19
CA ASP A 121 10.77 6.46 2.34
C ASP A 121 9.45 6.12 1.64
N HIS A 122 8.55 7.08 1.63
CA HIS A 122 7.26 6.96 0.98
C HIS A 122 6.69 8.34 0.66
N TRP A 123 5.80 8.40 -0.30
CA TRP A 123 5.07 9.62 -0.63
C TRP A 123 3.65 9.53 -0.06
N CYS A 124 3.37 10.36 0.95
CA CYS A 124 2.02 10.49 1.51
C CYS A 124 1.40 11.81 1.03
N ASP A 125 0.38 11.71 0.19
CA ASP A 125 -0.28 12.83 -0.46
C ASP A 125 -1.75 12.93 0.01
N ILE A 126 -2.08 14.01 0.70
CA ILE A 126 -3.44 14.25 1.20
C ILE A 126 -4.11 15.32 0.34
N TRP A 127 -5.14 14.92 -0.38
CA TRP A 127 -5.90 15.78 -1.28
C TRP A 127 -6.98 16.58 -0.55
N GLY A 128 -7.65 17.49 -1.25
CA GLY A 128 -8.55 18.49 -0.67
C GLY A 128 -9.86 17.93 -0.08
N HIS A 129 -10.62 18.83 0.50
CA HIS A 129 -11.93 18.52 1.11
C HIS A 129 -13.04 18.25 0.10
N ASP A 130 -12.79 18.49 -1.19
CA ASP A 130 -13.64 18.15 -2.31
C ASP A 130 -13.40 16.74 -2.86
N VAL A 131 -12.44 16.02 -2.29
CA VAL A 131 -12.03 14.68 -2.73
C VAL A 131 -12.70 13.62 -1.88
N ASP A 132 -13.71 13.00 -2.45
CA ASP A 132 -14.54 12.00 -1.80
C ASP A 132 -14.01 10.57 -1.99
N HIS A 133 -14.47 9.65 -1.15
CA HIS A 133 -14.16 8.21 -1.25
C HIS A 133 -14.94 7.56 -2.40
N ASP A 134 -14.58 7.90 -3.64
CA ASP A 134 -15.32 7.44 -4.83
C ASP A 134 -14.45 7.35 -6.08
N TRP A 135 -14.91 6.56 -7.05
CA TRP A 135 -14.26 6.24 -8.31
C TRP A 135 -13.81 7.44 -9.16
N PRO A 136 -14.56 8.54 -9.28
CA PRO A 136 -14.12 9.70 -10.05
C PRO A 136 -12.78 10.25 -9.56
N TRP A 137 -12.57 10.24 -8.25
CA TRP A 137 -11.34 10.71 -7.63
C TRP A 137 -10.20 9.71 -7.77
N TRP A 138 -10.44 8.43 -7.53
CA TRP A 138 -9.42 7.39 -7.69
C TRP A 138 -8.91 7.30 -9.12
N ARG A 139 -9.76 7.50 -10.13
CA ARG A 139 -9.32 7.59 -11.53
C ARG A 139 -8.40 8.78 -11.78
N LYS A 140 -8.69 9.96 -11.23
CA LYS A 140 -7.80 11.13 -11.32
C LYS A 140 -6.48 10.88 -10.61
N GLN A 141 -6.53 10.33 -9.41
CA GLN A 141 -5.36 10.05 -8.58
C GLN A 141 -4.42 9.04 -9.25
N ILE A 142 -4.95 7.92 -9.76
CA ILE A 142 -4.10 6.92 -10.43
C ILE A 142 -3.40 7.50 -11.67
N HIS A 143 -4.10 8.28 -12.48
CA HIS A 143 -3.48 8.96 -13.63
C HIS A 143 -2.39 9.94 -13.19
N TYR A 144 -2.64 10.72 -12.15
CA TYR A 144 -1.67 11.65 -11.60
C TYR A 144 -0.41 10.94 -11.14
N PHE A 145 -0.54 9.91 -10.30
CA PHE A 145 0.62 9.20 -9.76
C PHE A 145 1.38 8.41 -10.83
N LEU A 146 0.70 7.78 -11.77
CA LEU A 146 1.37 7.11 -12.90
C LEU A 146 2.20 8.11 -13.72
N GLY A 147 1.69 9.31 -13.96
CA GLY A 147 2.44 10.37 -14.64
C GLY A 147 3.67 10.88 -13.89
N GLN A 148 3.78 10.64 -12.59
CA GLN A 148 4.97 10.99 -11.78
C GLN A 148 6.02 9.87 -11.74
N LEU A 149 5.65 8.66 -12.15
CA LEU A 149 6.53 7.49 -12.11
C LEU A 149 7.26 7.24 -13.45
N VAL A 150 6.81 7.89 -14.53
CA VAL A 150 7.33 7.71 -15.90
C VAL A 150 8.39 8.75 -16.21
#